data_fab7808dc206c5993480286a81ccbce3
#
_entry.id   fab7808dc206c5993480286a81ccbce3
#
_cell.length_a   1.000
_cell.length_b   1.000
_cell.length_c   1.000
_cell.angle_alpha   90.00
_cell.angle_beta   90.00
_cell.angle_gamma   90.00
#
_symmetry.space_group_name_H-M   'P 1'
#
loop_
_entity.id
_entity.type
_entity.pdbx_description
1 polymer ?
#
loop_
_entity_poly.entity_id
_entity_poly.type
_entity_poly.pdbx_seq_one_letter_code
_entity_poly.pdbx_strand_id
1 'polypeptide(L)'
;EPQSETVWHQADKYKVPRMAFVNKMDIMGADFYNVVHMMKDRLKCNAVPVQLPIGSEDTFKGIVDLITMRAEVYYDDLGKDIRDEDIPADMMEKAQQYHDELWEHVAELDEDLMMKYLEGEELTIKEVKAAIRKGCIANEIVPVLCGTAYRNKGVQPLLDAVIEYMPAPTDIPDIKGVNPQTDEEDSRPSSDEAPFSALAF
;
A
#
# COMPACT_ATOMS: atom_id res chain seq x y z
N GLU A 1 -2.35 17.48 7.80
CA GLU A 1 -2.89 18.02 9.09
C GLU A 1 -1.89 17.72 10.21
N PRO A 2 -1.77 18.59 11.25
CA PRO A 2 -0.78 18.39 12.33
C PRO A 2 -0.91 17.05 13.06
N GLN A 3 -2.14 16.56 13.22
CA GLN A 3 -2.41 15.25 13.84
C GLN A 3 -1.85 14.09 13.00
N SER A 4 -1.99 14.16 11.69
CA SER A 4 -1.45 13.14 10.78
C SER A 4 0.09 13.09 10.85
N GLU A 5 0.74 14.24 10.94
CA GLU A 5 2.21 14.32 11.09
C GLU A 5 2.67 13.72 12.42
N THR A 6 1.94 14.00 13.52
CA THR A 6 2.25 13.44 14.84
C THR A 6 2.16 11.92 14.84
N VAL A 7 1.05 11.37 14.30
CA VAL A 7 0.86 9.91 14.21
C VAL A 7 1.90 9.28 13.28
N TRP A 8 2.24 9.96 12.19
CA TRP A 8 3.26 9.51 11.26
C TRP A 8 4.63 9.36 11.92
N HIS A 9 5.08 10.38 12.67
CA HIS A 9 6.34 10.33 13.40
C HIS A 9 6.36 9.26 14.51
N GLN A 10 5.22 9.00 15.14
CA GLN A 10 5.10 7.87 16.07
C GLN A 10 5.30 6.53 15.36
N ALA A 11 4.66 6.36 14.19
CA ALA A 11 4.83 5.16 13.39
C ALA A 11 6.28 4.97 12.92
N ASP A 12 6.99 6.07 12.55
CA ASP A 12 8.41 6.03 12.22
C ASP A 12 9.26 5.56 13.41
N LYS A 13 9.00 6.14 14.58
CA LYS A 13 9.73 5.80 15.82
C LYS A 13 9.63 4.31 16.15
N TYR A 14 8.45 3.72 15.96
CA TYR A 14 8.20 2.31 16.26
C TYR A 14 8.35 1.38 15.05
N LYS A 15 8.79 1.92 13.90
CA LYS A 15 8.96 1.17 12.63
C LYS A 15 7.71 0.39 12.24
N VAL A 16 6.54 1.03 12.35
CA VAL A 16 5.26 0.41 12.01
C VAL A 16 5.05 0.46 10.49
N PRO A 17 4.95 -0.68 9.81
CA PRO A 17 4.57 -0.75 8.40
C PRO A 17 3.21 -0.09 8.17
N ARG A 18 3.09 0.63 7.06
CA ARG A 18 1.88 1.39 6.74
C ARG A 18 1.66 1.53 5.26
N MET A 19 0.42 1.71 4.90
CA MET A 19 -0.03 2.12 3.58
C MET A 19 -0.93 3.34 3.71
N ALA A 20 -1.13 4.08 2.65
CA ALA A 20 -1.96 5.27 2.65
C ALA A 20 -3.18 5.09 1.74
N PHE A 21 -4.34 5.53 2.21
CA PHE A 21 -5.56 5.60 1.41
C PHE A 21 -6.03 7.04 1.32
N VAL A 22 -5.92 7.62 0.12
CA VAL A 22 -6.41 8.98 -0.15
C VAL A 22 -7.92 8.92 -0.29
N ASN A 23 -8.59 9.21 0.83
CA ASN A 23 -10.04 9.10 0.98
C ASN A 23 -10.76 10.37 0.50
N LYS A 24 -12.07 10.27 0.33
CA LYS A 24 -12.95 11.38 -0.03
C LYS A 24 -12.62 11.99 -1.40
N MET A 25 -12.28 11.15 -2.36
CA MET A 25 -12.00 11.59 -3.72
C MET A 25 -13.21 12.22 -4.44
N ASP A 26 -14.41 12.06 -3.89
CA ASP A 26 -15.68 12.63 -4.36
C ASP A 26 -16.03 14.00 -3.76
N ILE A 27 -15.17 14.56 -2.90
CA ILE A 27 -15.44 15.84 -2.23
C ILE A 27 -14.69 16.97 -2.95
N MET A 28 -15.30 18.15 -2.95
CA MET A 28 -14.71 19.37 -3.53
C MET A 28 -13.31 19.65 -2.91
N GLY A 29 -12.32 19.90 -3.78
CA GLY A 29 -10.93 20.11 -3.39
C GLY A 29 -10.11 18.82 -3.30
N ALA A 30 -10.67 17.66 -3.68
CA ALA A 30 -9.93 16.42 -3.71
C ALA A 30 -8.83 16.45 -4.79
N ASP A 31 -7.59 16.29 -4.37
CA ASP A 31 -6.41 16.26 -5.25
C ASP A 31 -5.45 15.17 -4.79
N PHE A 32 -5.53 14.02 -5.44
CA PHE A 32 -4.68 12.86 -5.16
C PHE A 32 -3.19 13.16 -5.32
N TYR A 33 -2.84 13.81 -6.43
CA TYR A 33 -1.44 14.07 -6.78
C TYR A 33 -0.77 15.02 -5.80
N ASN A 34 -1.51 16.05 -5.37
CA ASN A 34 -1.04 16.97 -4.34
C ASN A 34 -0.86 16.27 -2.98
N VAL A 35 -1.75 15.32 -2.62
CA VAL A 35 -1.59 14.52 -1.40
C VAL A 35 -0.32 13.69 -1.46
N VAL A 36 -0.08 12.97 -2.57
CA VAL A 36 1.17 12.19 -2.76
C VAL A 36 2.40 13.09 -2.68
N HIS A 37 2.36 14.26 -3.32
CA HIS A 37 3.45 15.24 -3.24
C HIS A 37 3.68 15.71 -1.80
N MET A 38 2.63 16.05 -1.06
CA MET A 38 2.74 16.44 0.35
C MET A 38 3.29 15.32 1.25
N MET A 39 2.97 14.07 0.96
CA MET A 39 3.55 12.93 1.67
C MET A 39 5.06 12.86 1.46
N LYS A 40 5.51 12.98 0.22
CA LYS A 40 6.95 13.01 -0.12
C LYS A 40 7.65 14.24 0.49
N ASP A 41 7.04 15.42 0.41
CA ASP A 41 7.66 16.67 0.87
C ASP A 41 7.63 16.85 2.39
N ARG A 42 6.49 16.68 3.03
CA ARG A 42 6.32 16.98 4.46
C ARG A 42 6.64 15.79 5.36
N LEU A 43 6.22 14.58 4.96
CA LEU A 43 6.43 13.38 5.75
C LEU A 43 7.76 12.68 5.41
N LYS A 44 8.44 13.14 4.35
CA LYS A 44 9.72 12.58 3.86
C LYS A 44 9.69 11.07 3.65
N CYS A 45 8.50 10.54 3.31
CA CYS A 45 8.32 9.12 3.05
C CYS A 45 8.41 8.81 1.55
N ASN A 46 8.79 7.60 1.22
CA ASN A 46 8.75 7.08 -0.13
C ASN A 46 7.31 6.64 -0.46
N ALA A 47 6.43 7.63 -0.75
CA ALA A 47 5.04 7.38 -1.13
C ALA A 47 4.99 6.92 -2.59
N VAL A 48 4.56 5.68 -2.81
CA VAL A 48 4.50 5.04 -4.11
C VAL A 48 3.05 4.75 -4.48
N PRO A 49 2.45 5.49 -5.42
CA PRO A 49 1.12 5.18 -5.92
C PRO A 49 1.07 3.79 -6.56
N VAL A 50 0.12 2.98 -6.14
CA VAL A 50 -0.23 1.69 -6.77
C VAL A 50 -1.55 1.80 -7.54
N GLN A 51 -2.25 2.91 -7.37
CA GLN A 51 -3.50 3.23 -8.05
C GLN A 51 -3.54 4.72 -8.42
N LEU A 52 -4.29 5.06 -9.46
CA LEU A 52 -4.64 6.44 -9.79
C LEU A 52 -6.17 6.63 -9.82
N PRO A 53 -6.69 7.80 -9.40
CA PRO A 53 -8.11 8.07 -9.48
C PRO A 53 -8.55 8.38 -10.91
N ILE A 54 -9.72 7.88 -11.32
CA ILE A 54 -10.40 8.27 -12.55
C ILE A 54 -11.38 9.38 -12.23
N GLY A 55 -10.99 10.60 -12.57
CA GLY A 55 -11.70 11.82 -12.17
C GLY A 55 -11.40 12.24 -10.72
N SER A 56 -12.02 13.31 -10.30
CA SER A 56 -11.97 13.86 -8.96
C SER A 56 -13.27 14.60 -8.64
N GLU A 57 -13.54 14.80 -7.35
CA GLU A 57 -14.78 15.47 -6.92
C GLU A 57 -16.02 14.74 -7.45
N ASP A 58 -16.99 15.44 -8.00
CA ASP A 58 -18.22 14.90 -8.60
C ASP A 58 -17.98 14.07 -9.88
N THR A 59 -16.81 14.17 -10.48
CA THR A 59 -16.39 13.33 -11.61
C THR A 59 -15.67 12.03 -11.22
N PHE A 60 -15.40 11.81 -9.92
CA PHE A 60 -14.73 10.60 -9.45
C PHE A 60 -15.60 9.37 -9.69
N LYS A 61 -15.18 8.51 -10.59
CA LYS A 61 -15.94 7.34 -11.03
C LYS A 61 -15.22 6.01 -10.90
N GLY A 62 -13.93 6.00 -10.58
CA GLY A 62 -13.18 4.76 -10.52
C GLY A 62 -11.71 4.95 -10.19
N ILE A 63 -10.97 3.87 -10.34
CA ILE A 63 -9.53 3.82 -10.12
C ILE A 63 -8.84 3.08 -11.27
N VAL A 64 -7.60 3.44 -11.55
CA VAL A 64 -6.68 2.68 -12.39
C VAL A 64 -5.77 1.89 -11.46
N ASP A 65 -5.71 0.58 -11.61
CA ASP A 65 -4.69 -0.26 -11.00
C ASP A 65 -3.42 -0.21 -11.86
N LEU A 66 -2.35 0.32 -11.30
CA LEU A 66 -1.06 0.48 -11.99
C LEU A 66 -0.30 -0.83 -12.16
N ILE A 67 -0.64 -1.87 -11.39
CA ILE A 67 0.03 -3.17 -11.46
C ILE A 67 -0.54 -3.98 -12.63
N THR A 68 -1.85 -4.00 -12.78
CA THR A 68 -2.54 -4.76 -13.84
C THR A 68 -2.79 -3.93 -15.09
N MET A 69 -2.61 -2.61 -15.02
CA MET A 69 -2.95 -1.64 -16.07
C MET A 69 -4.40 -1.78 -16.53
N ARG A 70 -5.31 -1.93 -15.56
CA ARG A 70 -6.76 -2.01 -15.78
C ARG A 70 -7.47 -0.93 -14.96
N ALA A 71 -8.70 -0.62 -15.36
CA ALA A 71 -9.55 0.34 -14.67
C ALA A 71 -10.74 -0.36 -13.99
N GLU A 72 -10.95 -0.09 -12.70
CA GLU A 72 -12.18 -0.41 -11.99
C GLU A 72 -13.11 0.80 -11.99
N VAL A 73 -14.22 0.70 -12.71
CA VAL A 73 -15.19 1.79 -12.86
C VAL A 73 -16.49 1.45 -12.12
N TYR A 74 -16.96 2.39 -11.33
CA TYR A 74 -18.16 2.26 -10.50
C TYR A 74 -19.34 2.95 -11.20
N TYR A 75 -20.40 2.18 -11.50
CA TYR A 75 -21.58 2.62 -12.25
C TYR A 75 -22.75 2.99 -11.36
N ASP A 76 -22.62 2.81 -10.04
CA ASP A 76 -23.63 3.20 -9.06
C ASP A 76 -23.01 4.03 -7.92
N ASP A 77 -23.88 4.69 -7.15
CA ASP A 77 -23.45 5.54 -6.03
C ASP A 77 -23.08 4.76 -4.76
N LEU A 78 -23.34 3.46 -4.72
CA LEU A 78 -23.11 2.61 -3.56
C LEU A 78 -21.91 1.68 -3.74
N GLY A 79 -21.19 1.78 -4.87
CA GLY A 79 -20.00 0.96 -5.14
C GLY A 79 -20.31 -0.54 -5.26
N LYS A 80 -21.47 -0.90 -5.81
CA LYS A 80 -21.90 -2.30 -6.01
C LYS A 80 -21.75 -2.77 -7.46
N ASP A 81 -22.01 -1.90 -8.45
CA ASP A 81 -21.79 -2.19 -9.87
C ASP A 81 -20.36 -1.77 -10.23
N ILE A 82 -19.43 -2.69 -10.08
CA ILE A 82 -18.00 -2.51 -10.37
C ILE A 82 -17.70 -3.25 -11.67
N ARG A 83 -17.06 -2.56 -12.61
CA ARG A 83 -16.65 -3.16 -13.89
C ARG A 83 -15.17 -2.97 -14.12
N ASP A 84 -14.53 -4.04 -14.56
CA ASP A 84 -13.15 -4.05 -15.04
C ASP A 84 -13.14 -3.63 -16.50
N GLU A 85 -12.48 -2.54 -16.81
CA GLU A 85 -12.47 -1.92 -18.15
C GLU A 85 -11.04 -1.55 -18.56
N ASP A 86 -10.88 -1.16 -19.80
CA ASP A 86 -9.64 -0.57 -20.27
C ASP A 86 -9.47 0.84 -19.69
N ILE A 87 -8.21 1.24 -19.47
CA ILE A 87 -7.89 2.58 -18.98
C ILE A 87 -8.42 3.62 -19.97
N PRO A 88 -9.11 4.67 -19.49
CA PRO A 88 -9.55 5.77 -20.36
C PRO A 88 -8.40 6.34 -21.19
N ALA A 89 -8.64 6.61 -22.47
CA ALA A 89 -7.60 7.01 -23.41
C ALA A 89 -6.86 8.30 -23.00
N ASP A 90 -7.56 9.22 -22.34
CA ASP A 90 -7.01 10.47 -21.79
C ASP A 90 -6.14 10.28 -20.55
N MET A 91 -6.20 9.10 -19.93
CA MET A 91 -5.38 8.73 -18.76
C MET A 91 -4.23 7.77 -19.09
N MET A 92 -4.22 7.17 -20.27
CA MET A 92 -3.27 6.11 -20.61
C MET A 92 -1.81 6.58 -20.49
N GLU A 93 -1.47 7.76 -20.99
CA GLU A 93 -0.12 8.31 -20.92
C GLU A 93 0.32 8.49 -19.45
N LYS A 94 -0.54 9.07 -18.63
CA LYS A 94 -0.27 9.26 -17.20
C LYS A 94 -0.19 7.92 -16.46
N ALA A 95 -1.07 6.99 -16.76
CA ALA A 95 -1.05 5.66 -16.16
C ALA A 95 0.25 4.93 -16.51
N GLN A 96 0.71 5.02 -17.75
CA GLN A 96 1.97 4.43 -18.17
C GLN A 96 3.16 5.05 -17.44
N GLN A 97 3.21 6.38 -17.33
CA GLN A 97 4.27 7.07 -16.58
C GLN A 97 4.34 6.57 -15.13
N TYR A 98 3.20 6.53 -14.40
CA TYR A 98 3.17 6.08 -13.02
C TYR A 98 3.42 4.57 -12.87
N HIS A 99 3.05 3.78 -13.87
CA HIS A 99 3.41 2.36 -13.95
C HIS A 99 4.93 2.19 -14.04
N ASP A 100 5.58 2.92 -14.93
CA ASP A 100 7.04 2.85 -15.10
C ASP A 100 7.77 3.32 -13.83
N GLU A 101 7.31 4.43 -13.21
CA GLU A 101 7.82 4.89 -11.91
C GLU A 101 7.63 3.82 -10.80
N LEU A 102 6.48 3.14 -10.78
CA LEU A 102 6.23 2.05 -9.83
C LEU A 102 7.20 0.89 -10.05
N TRP A 103 7.46 0.51 -11.31
CA TRP A 103 8.40 -0.57 -11.66
C TRP A 103 9.83 -0.22 -11.26
N GLU A 104 10.27 1.02 -11.47
CA GLU A 104 11.58 1.50 -10.98
C GLU A 104 11.69 1.35 -9.46
N HIS A 105 10.71 1.85 -8.71
CA HIS A 105 10.70 1.72 -7.26
C HIS A 105 10.71 0.27 -6.78
N VAL A 106 9.96 -0.62 -7.47
CA VAL A 106 9.91 -2.05 -7.14
C VAL A 106 11.25 -2.73 -7.43
N ALA A 107 11.89 -2.40 -8.54
CA ALA A 107 13.19 -2.93 -8.89
C ALA A 107 14.27 -2.55 -7.87
N GLU A 108 14.22 -1.33 -7.31
CA GLU A 108 15.16 -0.89 -6.26
C GLU A 108 15.06 -1.69 -4.95
N LEU A 109 13.94 -2.39 -4.70
CA LEU A 109 13.71 -3.14 -3.47
C LEU A 109 14.37 -4.52 -3.45
N ASP A 110 14.82 -5.02 -4.62
CA ASP A 110 15.35 -6.37 -4.73
C ASP A 110 16.39 -6.47 -5.86
N GLU A 111 17.58 -7.00 -5.55
CA GLU A 111 18.70 -7.08 -6.52
C GLU A 111 18.37 -7.94 -7.75
N ASP A 112 17.63 -9.03 -7.57
CA ASP A 112 17.23 -9.91 -8.67
C ASP A 112 16.21 -9.21 -9.59
N LEU A 113 15.29 -8.44 -9.02
CA LEU A 113 14.33 -7.64 -9.80
C LEU A 113 15.01 -6.48 -10.51
N MET A 114 16.01 -5.85 -9.88
CA MET A 114 16.81 -4.81 -10.52
C MET A 114 17.56 -5.35 -11.74
N MET A 115 18.14 -6.53 -11.63
CA MET A 115 18.84 -7.16 -12.76
C MET A 115 17.88 -7.44 -13.92
N LYS A 116 16.73 -8.04 -13.65
CA LYS A 116 15.69 -8.29 -14.66
C LYS A 116 15.23 -7.00 -15.33
N TYR A 117 14.95 -5.97 -14.53
CA TYR A 117 14.52 -4.66 -15.05
C TYR A 117 15.57 -4.03 -15.98
N LEU A 118 16.86 -4.07 -15.61
CA LEU A 118 17.96 -3.55 -16.42
C LEU A 118 18.19 -4.36 -17.70
N GLU A 119 17.93 -5.66 -17.69
CA GLU A 119 18.01 -6.54 -18.85
C GLU A 119 16.79 -6.41 -19.78
N GLY A 120 15.79 -5.63 -19.38
CA GLY A 120 14.54 -5.42 -20.14
C GLY A 120 13.58 -6.61 -20.08
N GLU A 121 13.73 -7.47 -19.08
CA GLU A 121 12.79 -8.56 -18.83
C GLU A 121 11.51 -8.02 -18.15
N GLU A 122 10.36 -8.57 -18.51
CA GLU A 122 9.09 -8.21 -17.86
C GLU A 122 9.02 -8.80 -16.43
N LEU A 123 8.76 -7.92 -15.45
CA LEU A 123 8.45 -8.36 -14.10
C LEU A 123 7.01 -8.89 -14.03
N THR A 124 6.83 -10.04 -13.44
CA THR A 124 5.48 -10.60 -13.25
C THR A 124 4.72 -9.86 -12.14
N ILE A 125 3.39 -9.79 -12.25
CA ILE A 125 2.52 -9.19 -11.22
C ILE A 125 2.81 -9.78 -9.83
N LYS A 126 3.10 -11.09 -9.75
CA LYS A 126 3.43 -11.77 -8.49
C LYS A 126 4.74 -11.26 -7.88
N GLU A 127 5.76 -11.06 -8.68
CA GLU A 127 7.06 -10.52 -8.24
C GLU A 127 6.89 -9.09 -7.76
N VAL A 128 6.18 -8.26 -8.52
CA VAL A 128 5.88 -6.87 -8.16
C VAL A 128 5.14 -6.78 -6.83
N LYS A 129 4.06 -7.54 -6.65
CA LYS A 129 3.30 -7.56 -5.39
C LYS A 129 4.13 -8.06 -4.21
N ALA A 130 4.97 -9.08 -4.41
CA ALA A 130 5.88 -9.58 -3.37
C ALA A 130 6.93 -8.54 -2.97
N ALA A 131 7.48 -7.79 -3.93
CA ALA A 131 8.43 -6.73 -3.65
C ALA A 131 7.78 -5.53 -2.94
N ILE A 132 6.58 -5.10 -3.34
CA ILE A 132 5.80 -4.07 -2.64
C ILE A 132 5.57 -4.49 -1.18
N ARG A 133 5.17 -5.75 -0.93
CA ARG A 133 5.02 -6.28 0.43
C ARG A 133 6.31 -6.20 1.22
N LYS A 134 7.42 -6.68 0.66
CA LYS A 134 8.75 -6.65 1.29
C LYS A 134 9.15 -5.22 1.65
N GLY A 135 9.04 -4.28 0.71
CA GLY A 135 9.37 -2.88 0.93
C GLY A 135 8.44 -2.19 1.93
N CYS A 136 7.14 -2.53 1.93
CA CYS A 136 6.17 -2.01 2.91
C CYS A 136 6.50 -2.50 4.34
N ILE A 137 6.77 -3.78 4.52
CA ILE A 137 7.14 -4.38 5.81
C ILE A 137 8.47 -3.82 6.31
N ALA A 138 9.44 -3.58 5.42
CA ALA A 138 10.72 -2.97 5.74
C ALA A 138 10.63 -1.45 6.00
N ASN A 139 9.47 -0.81 5.77
CA ASN A 139 9.27 0.65 5.80
C ASN A 139 10.10 1.42 4.76
N GLU A 140 10.46 0.80 3.65
CA GLU A 140 11.18 1.41 2.54
C GLU A 140 10.27 2.14 1.57
N ILE A 141 9.02 1.66 1.43
CA ILE A 141 7.97 2.30 0.64
C ILE A 141 6.66 2.39 1.42
N VAL A 142 5.82 3.33 1.02
CA VAL A 142 4.44 3.47 1.49
C VAL A 142 3.52 3.36 0.28
N PRO A 143 2.85 2.22 0.06
CA PRO A 143 1.87 2.07 -1.01
C PRO A 143 0.73 3.07 -0.84
N VAL A 144 0.36 3.78 -1.90
CA VAL A 144 -0.71 4.78 -1.87
C VAL A 144 -1.86 4.35 -2.78
N LEU A 145 -3.05 4.28 -2.19
CA LEU A 145 -4.30 3.95 -2.84
C LEU A 145 -5.26 5.15 -2.75
N CYS A 146 -6.37 5.09 -3.47
CA CYS A 146 -7.37 6.14 -3.43
C CYS A 146 -8.81 5.63 -3.53
N GLY A 147 -9.75 6.46 -3.10
CA GLY A 147 -11.16 6.14 -3.19
C GLY A 147 -12.07 7.06 -2.39
N THR A 148 -13.32 6.65 -2.21
CA THR A 148 -14.27 7.28 -1.31
C THR A 148 -15.00 6.20 -0.50
N ALA A 149 -14.58 6.04 0.75
CA ALA A 149 -15.07 4.98 1.63
C ALA A 149 -16.57 5.12 1.92
N TYR A 150 -17.08 6.35 2.02
CA TYR A 150 -18.50 6.59 2.27
C TYR A 150 -19.40 6.05 1.14
N ARG A 151 -18.93 6.10 -0.11
CA ARG A 151 -19.63 5.55 -1.28
C ARG A 151 -19.16 4.15 -1.66
N ASN A 152 -18.35 3.52 -0.81
CA ASN A 152 -17.79 2.18 -1.05
C ASN A 152 -17.04 2.03 -2.39
N LYS A 153 -16.43 3.12 -2.91
CA LYS A 153 -15.62 3.09 -4.14
C LYS A 153 -14.14 3.04 -3.79
N GLY A 154 -13.42 2.03 -4.26
CA GLY A 154 -12.01 1.76 -3.95
C GLY A 154 -11.77 1.03 -2.62
N VAL A 155 -12.84 0.60 -1.93
CA VAL A 155 -12.71 -0.11 -0.63
C VAL A 155 -12.30 -1.57 -0.83
N GLN A 156 -12.83 -2.25 -1.84
CA GLN A 156 -12.49 -3.63 -2.15
C GLN A 156 -10.99 -3.76 -2.48
N PRO A 157 -10.42 -2.98 -3.42
CA PRO A 157 -8.98 -3.01 -3.69
C PRO A 157 -8.13 -2.60 -2.48
N LEU A 158 -8.63 -1.72 -1.59
CA LEU A 158 -7.94 -1.41 -0.35
C LEU A 158 -7.85 -2.63 0.57
N LEU A 159 -8.94 -3.41 0.71
CA LEU A 159 -8.94 -4.62 1.54
C LEU A 159 -8.00 -5.68 0.97
N ASP A 160 -8.00 -5.85 -0.35
CA ASP A 160 -7.06 -6.75 -1.03
C ASP A 160 -5.60 -6.30 -0.80
N ALA A 161 -5.32 -5.00 -0.91
CA ALA A 161 -4.00 -4.43 -0.65
C ALA A 161 -3.55 -4.62 0.82
N VAL A 162 -4.47 -4.57 1.79
CA VAL A 162 -4.15 -4.90 3.20
C VAL A 162 -3.66 -6.35 3.31
N ILE A 163 -4.34 -7.28 2.65
CA ILE A 163 -3.94 -8.70 2.65
C ILE A 163 -2.61 -8.90 1.92
N GLU A 164 -2.41 -8.20 0.80
CA GLU A 164 -1.25 -8.36 -0.07
C GLU A 164 0.01 -7.69 0.49
N TYR A 165 -0.09 -6.50 1.08
CA TYR A 165 1.07 -5.66 1.41
C TYR A 165 1.35 -5.50 2.91
N MET A 166 0.35 -5.66 3.77
CA MET A 166 0.57 -5.48 5.20
C MET A 166 1.11 -6.76 5.87
N PRO A 167 1.93 -6.64 6.94
CA PRO A 167 2.45 -7.80 7.64
C PRO A 167 1.34 -8.60 8.33
N ALA A 168 1.45 -9.92 8.26
CA ALA A 168 0.70 -10.82 9.12
C ALA A 168 1.48 -11.05 10.43
N PRO A 169 0.84 -11.57 11.50
CA PRO A 169 1.55 -11.94 12.72
C PRO A 169 2.72 -12.91 12.50
N THR A 170 2.65 -13.73 11.45
CA THR A 170 3.70 -14.67 11.04
C THR A 170 4.91 -14.02 10.36
N ASP A 171 4.80 -12.77 9.92
CA ASP A 171 5.92 -12.01 9.35
C ASP A 171 6.76 -11.31 10.42
N ILE A 172 6.29 -11.30 11.68
CA ILE A 172 6.95 -10.64 12.80
C ILE A 172 7.94 -11.64 13.42
N PRO A 173 9.18 -11.20 13.75
CA PRO A 173 10.13 -12.05 14.45
C PRO A 173 9.56 -12.54 15.79
N ASP A 174 10.04 -13.70 16.24
CA ASP A 174 9.68 -14.28 17.53
C ASP A 174 9.80 -13.26 18.66
N ILE A 175 8.81 -13.23 19.54
CA ILE A 175 8.83 -12.36 20.72
C ILE A 175 9.84 -12.95 21.71
N LYS A 176 10.88 -12.19 22.04
CA LYS A 176 11.90 -12.57 23.00
C LYS A 176 11.49 -12.15 24.41
N GLY A 177 11.77 -13.00 25.37
CA GLY A 177 11.54 -12.77 26.78
C GLY A 177 12.51 -13.54 27.65
N VAL A 178 12.30 -13.50 28.96
CA VAL A 178 13.08 -14.27 29.94
C VAL A 178 12.12 -15.21 30.66
N ASN A 179 12.48 -16.47 30.73
CA ASN A 179 11.74 -17.47 31.49
C ASN A 179 11.87 -17.18 32.99
N PRO A 180 10.78 -16.87 33.71
CA PRO A 180 10.87 -16.47 35.11
C PRO A 180 11.30 -17.59 36.07
N GLN A 181 11.36 -18.85 35.61
CA GLN A 181 11.76 -20.00 36.42
C GLN A 181 13.24 -20.35 36.26
N THR A 182 13.78 -20.14 35.04
CA THR A 182 15.19 -20.53 34.74
C THR A 182 16.10 -19.33 34.55
N ASP A 183 15.54 -18.11 34.45
CA ASP A 183 16.25 -16.86 34.15
C ASP A 183 17.00 -16.87 32.79
N GLU A 184 16.62 -17.81 31.91
CA GLU A 184 17.19 -17.95 30.58
C GLU A 184 16.36 -17.21 29.54
N GLU A 185 17.02 -16.79 28.46
CA GLU A 185 16.31 -16.22 27.30
C GLU A 185 15.37 -17.28 26.68
N ASP A 186 14.14 -16.88 26.41
CA ASP A 186 13.12 -17.70 25.75
C ASP A 186 12.46 -16.91 24.62
N SER A 187 11.93 -17.59 23.62
CA SER A 187 11.23 -16.95 22.52
C SER A 187 9.89 -17.64 22.24
N ARG A 188 8.95 -16.86 21.71
CA ARG A 188 7.63 -17.35 21.30
C ARG A 188 7.36 -16.97 19.86
N PRO A 189 7.29 -17.96 18.96
CA PRO A 189 6.86 -17.74 17.59
C PRO A 189 5.35 -17.44 17.55
N SER A 190 4.93 -16.69 16.54
CA SER A 190 3.51 -16.49 16.22
C SER A 190 2.98 -17.73 15.51
N SER A 191 2.53 -18.73 16.29
CA SER A 191 2.05 -20.03 15.79
C SER A 191 0.93 -20.55 16.70
N ASP A 192 -0.11 -21.13 16.08
CA ASP A 192 -1.22 -21.78 16.80
C ASP A 192 -0.75 -23.03 17.56
N GLU A 193 0.37 -23.61 17.19
CA GLU A 193 0.99 -24.79 17.81
C GLU A 193 1.87 -24.40 19.02
N ALA A 194 2.22 -23.11 19.15
CA ALA A 194 3.09 -22.66 20.24
C ALA A 194 2.32 -22.53 21.57
N PRO A 195 2.98 -22.68 22.73
CA PRO A 195 2.35 -22.41 24.02
C PRO A 195 1.84 -20.97 24.09
N PHE A 196 0.65 -20.79 24.65
CA PHE A 196 0.07 -19.46 24.82
C PHE A 196 0.97 -18.54 25.62
N SER A 197 1.16 -17.33 25.12
CA SER A 197 1.87 -16.26 25.83
C SER A 197 1.17 -14.92 25.60
N ALA A 198 1.17 -14.06 26.61
CA ALA A 198 0.55 -12.74 26.57
C ALA A 198 1.30 -11.76 27.48
N LEU A 199 1.26 -10.49 27.11
CA LEU A 199 1.73 -9.39 27.94
C LEU A 199 0.51 -8.69 28.55
N ALA A 200 0.50 -8.60 29.87
CA ALA A 200 -0.47 -7.77 30.59
C ALA A 200 0.14 -6.40 30.90
N PHE A 201 -0.58 -5.30 30.63
CA PHE A 201 -0.12 -3.91 30.84
C PHE A 201 -1.24 -3.02 31.38
#